data_3443e9c5e32c835f4d3447581c9bea53
#
_entry.id   3443e9c5e32c835f4d3447581c9bea53
#
_cell.length_a   1.000
_cell.length_b   1.000
_cell.length_c   1.000
_cell.angle_alpha   90.00
_cell.angle_beta   90.00
_cell.angle_gamma   90.00
#
_symmetry.space_group_name_H-M   'P 1'
#
loop_
_entity.id
_entity.type
_entity.pdbx_description
1 polymer ?
#
loop_
_entity_poly.entity_id
_entity_poly.type
_entity_poly.pdbx_seq_one_letter_code
_entity_poly.pdbx_strand_id
1 'polypeptide(L)'
;MPGTRPRLLAYSHDGYGLGHLRRNLRIAVGLRRHRPDVEVLLATGAKAAERLAAAQGIACVRLPSVVKAGPGRYEPAEPGETSVDAVVARRSAILAETIPRAYDRGM
;
A
#
# COMPACT_ATOMS: atom_id res chain seq x y z
N MET A 1 16.91 -1.63 -21.06
CA MET A 1 15.76 -2.04 -21.87
C MET A 1 14.82 -0.87 -22.07
N PRO A 2 14.60 -0.50 -23.29
CA PRO A 2 13.66 0.59 -23.53
C PRO A 2 12.28 0.26 -22.96
N GLY A 3 11.67 1.23 -22.36
CA GLY A 3 10.36 1.05 -21.76
C GLY A 3 10.36 0.48 -20.35
N THR A 4 11.53 0.06 -19.86
CA THR A 4 11.61 -0.42 -18.48
C THR A 4 11.91 0.74 -17.56
N ARG A 5 10.97 1.04 -16.68
CA ARG A 5 11.12 2.10 -15.69
C ARG A 5 11.40 1.48 -14.32
N PRO A 6 12.30 2.07 -13.54
CA PRO A 6 12.48 1.63 -12.16
C PRO A 6 11.17 1.76 -11.40
N ARG A 7 10.88 0.78 -10.57
CA ARG A 7 9.66 0.75 -9.77
C ARG A 7 10.00 0.66 -8.30
N LEU A 8 9.28 1.41 -7.50
CA LEU A 8 9.39 1.37 -6.04
C LEU A 8 8.03 1.04 -5.47
N LEU A 9 7.98 0.03 -4.63
CA LEU A 9 6.80 -0.28 -3.84
C LEU A 9 6.99 0.25 -2.43
N ALA A 10 6.12 1.14 -2.00
CA ALA A 10 6.10 1.64 -0.64
C ALA A 10 4.95 0.99 0.11
N TYR A 11 5.25 0.27 1.17
CA TYR A 11 4.25 -0.35 2.02
C TYR A 11 4.05 0.49 3.26
N SER A 12 2.80 0.83 3.56
CA SER A 12 2.45 1.56 4.76
C SER A 12 1.55 0.71 5.65
N HIS A 13 1.94 0.56 6.90
CA HIS A 13 1.14 -0.16 7.88
C HIS A 13 -0.16 0.58 8.18
N ASP A 14 -1.21 -0.18 8.47
CA ASP A 14 -2.56 0.35 8.69
C ASP A 14 -2.78 0.93 10.07
N GLY A 15 -1.77 1.20 10.82
CA GLY A 15 -1.89 1.60 12.20
C GLY A 15 -2.85 2.75 12.48
N TYR A 16 -3.04 3.07 13.72
CA TYR A 16 -3.90 4.15 14.16
C TYR A 16 -3.35 5.49 13.67
N GLY A 17 -4.20 6.30 13.10
CA GLY A 17 -3.80 7.59 12.59
C GLY A 17 -3.07 7.49 11.25
N LEU A 18 -2.63 8.64 10.75
CA LEU A 18 -2.12 8.76 9.40
C LEU A 18 -0.62 9.08 9.32
N GLY A 19 0.10 8.95 10.44
CA GLY A 19 1.51 9.34 10.51
C GLY A 19 2.39 8.59 9.53
N HIS A 20 2.30 7.26 9.52
CA HIS A 20 3.09 6.43 8.61
C HIS A 20 2.69 6.65 7.16
N LEU A 21 1.40 6.74 6.89
CA LEU A 21 0.91 7.00 5.55
C LEU A 21 1.41 8.34 5.01
N ARG A 22 1.30 9.38 5.80
CA ARG A 22 1.74 10.72 5.39
C ARG A 22 3.24 10.78 5.15
N ARG A 23 4.01 10.08 6.00
CA ARG A 23 5.47 10.00 5.80
C ARG A 23 5.78 9.31 4.49
N ASN A 24 5.17 8.16 4.23
CA ASN A 24 5.42 7.41 3.01
C ASN A 24 4.99 8.18 1.76
N LEU A 25 3.87 8.89 1.83
CA LEU A 25 3.45 9.75 0.73
C LEU A 25 4.46 10.88 0.47
N ARG A 26 4.97 11.48 1.53
CA ARG A 26 5.96 12.55 1.41
C ARG A 26 7.23 12.05 0.74
N ILE A 27 7.68 10.87 1.12
CA ILE A 27 8.83 10.21 0.51
C ILE A 27 8.55 9.92 -0.97
N ALA A 28 7.39 9.36 -1.27
CA ALA A 28 7.01 9.04 -2.65
C ALA A 28 6.96 10.28 -3.54
N VAL A 29 6.37 11.35 -3.06
CA VAL A 29 6.30 12.62 -3.81
C VAL A 29 7.69 13.21 -4.01
N GLY A 30 8.51 13.20 -2.97
CA GLY A 30 9.90 13.67 -3.07
C GLY A 30 10.70 12.88 -4.08
N LEU A 31 10.56 11.56 -4.06
CA LEU A 31 11.25 10.71 -5.02
C LEU A 31 10.85 11.03 -6.46
N ARG A 32 9.55 11.20 -6.70
CA ARG A 32 9.07 11.54 -8.04
C ARG A 32 9.59 12.89 -8.54
N ARG A 33 9.77 13.83 -7.66
CA ARG A 33 10.34 15.14 -8.04
C ARG A 33 11.80 15.01 -8.46
N HIS A 34 12.57 14.20 -7.73
CA HIS A 34 13.98 14.00 -8.03
C HIS A 34 14.24 13.00 -9.14
N ARG A 35 13.37 12.00 -9.26
CA ARG A 35 13.49 10.92 -10.23
C ARG A 35 12.14 10.68 -10.90
N PRO A 36 11.75 11.54 -11.86
CA PRO A 36 10.46 11.38 -12.54
C PRO A 36 10.35 10.07 -13.33
N ASP A 37 11.46 9.42 -13.59
CA ASP A 37 11.52 8.13 -14.28
C ASP A 37 11.11 6.96 -13.38
N VAL A 38 11.07 7.16 -12.07
CA VAL A 38 10.71 6.09 -11.13
C VAL A 38 9.20 6.02 -10.98
N GLU A 39 8.66 4.81 -11.17
CA GLU A 39 7.26 4.55 -10.93
C GLU A 39 7.09 4.13 -9.47
N VAL A 40 6.24 4.85 -8.73
CA VAL A 40 6.02 4.59 -7.31
C VAL A 40 4.62 4.05 -7.11
N LEU A 41 4.51 2.96 -6.38
CA LEU A 41 3.24 2.36 -6.00
C LEU A 41 3.17 2.29 -4.48
N LEU A 42 2.09 2.81 -3.92
CA LEU A 42 1.84 2.75 -2.49
C LEU A 42 0.87 1.61 -2.19
N ALA A 43 1.20 0.72 -1.25
CA ALA A 43 0.33 -0.36 -0.81
C ALA A 43 0.03 -0.18 0.66
N THR A 44 -1.25 -0.10 1.01
CA THR A 44 -1.66 0.12 2.40
C THR A 44 -3.13 -0.24 2.60
N GLY A 45 -3.51 -0.58 3.83
CA GLY A 45 -4.91 -0.79 4.20
C GLY A 45 -5.61 0.45 4.75
N ALA A 46 -4.93 1.57 4.88
CA ALA A 46 -5.53 2.78 5.43
C ALA A 46 -6.62 3.32 4.50
N LYS A 47 -7.80 3.60 5.05
CA LYS A 47 -8.95 4.03 4.25
C LYS A 47 -8.72 5.34 3.52
N ALA A 48 -8.00 6.26 4.12
CA ALA A 48 -7.76 7.56 3.51
C ALA A 48 -6.70 7.52 2.41
N ALA A 49 -6.01 6.39 2.25
CA ALA A 49 -4.84 6.32 1.38
C ALA A 49 -5.15 6.61 -0.08
N GLU A 50 -6.24 6.05 -0.61
CA GLU A 50 -6.57 6.25 -2.01
C GLU A 50 -6.79 7.72 -2.34
N ARG A 51 -7.52 8.42 -1.48
CA ARG A 51 -7.79 9.84 -1.69
C ARG A 51 -6.54 10.68 -1.54
N LEU A 52 -5.75 10.42 -0.51
CA LEU A 52 -4.51 11.17 -0.27
C LEU A 52 -3.48 10.92 -1.36
N ALA A 53 -3.34 9.67 -1.80
CA ALA A 53 -2.42 9.32 -2.87
C ALA A 53 -2.86 9.92 -4.20
N ALA A 54 -4.15 9.85 -4.51
CA ALA A 54 -4.69 10.41 -5.74
C ALA A 54 -4.45 11.92 -5.82
N ALA A 55 -4.60 12.62 -4.70
CA ALA A 55 -4.35 14.06 -4.65
C ALA A 55 -2.90 14.41 -4.98
N GLN A 56 -1.97 13.48 -4.76
CA GLN A 56 -0.54 13.67 -5.06
C GLN A 56 -0.13 12.98 -6.36
N GLY A 57 -1.05 12.37 -7.08
CA GLY A 57 -0.73 11.66 -8.30
C GLY A 57 0.05 10.36 -8.08
N ILE A 58 -0.08 9.75 -6.93
CA ILE A 58 0.60 8.50 -6.59
C ILE A 58 -0.38 7.34 -6.74
N ALA A 59 0.01 6.30 -7.47
CA ALA A 59 -0.78 5.09 -7.61
C ALA A 59 -0.84 4.34 -6.27
N CYS A 60 -2.00 3.79 -5.94
CA CYS A 60 -2.21 3.15 -4.65
C CYS A 60 -2.94 1.82 -4.83
N VAL A 61 -2.44 0.78 -4.17
CA VAL A 61 -3.14 -0.49 -4.01
C VAL A 61 -3.69 -0.54 -2.60
N ARG A 62 -5.01 -0.60 -2.48
CA ARG A 62 -5.66 -0.70 -1.18
C ARG A 62 -5.71 -2.16 -0.72
N LEU A 63 -5.17 -2.42 0.45
CA LEU A 63 -5.16 -3.75 1.04
C LEU A 63 -6.33 -3.91 2.00
N PRO A 64 -6.92 -5.12 2.12
CA PRO A 64 -7.89 -5.37 3.19
C PRO A 64 -7.19 -5.21 4.53
N SER A 65 -7.93 -4.73 5.52
CA SER A 65 -7.35 -4.42 6.82
C SER A 65 -8.23 -4.91 7.95
N VAL A 66 -7.71 -4.82 9.18
CA VAL A 66 -8.42 -5.16 10.40
C VAL A 66 -8.51 -3.92 11.28
N VAL A 67 -9.53 -3.89 12.13
CA VAL A 67 -9.70 -2.84 13.13
C VAL A 67 -9.68 -3.49 14.50
N LYS A 68 -9.25 -2.74 15.51
CA LYS A 68 -9.28 -3.19 16.86
C LYS A 68 -10.70 -3.03 17.43
N ALA A 69 -11.31 -4.15 17.82
CA ALA A 69 -12.67 -4.17 18.33
C ALA A 69 -12.72 -4.12 19.86
N GLY A 70 -11.58 -4.29 20.52
CA GLY A 70 -11.47 -4.28 21.97
C GLY A 70 -10.09 -4.75 22.38
N PRO A 71 -9.77 -4.81 23.68
CA PRO A 71 -8.44 -5.26 24.12
C PRO A 71 -8.12 -6.65 23.57
N GLY A 72 -7.05 -6.74 22.77
CA GLY A 72 -6.61 -7.99 22.16
C GLY A 72 -7.55 -8.57 21.10
N ARG A 73 -8.57 -7.83 20.67
CA ARG A 73 -9.55 -8.29 19.69
C ARG A 73 -9.46 -7.49 18.42
N TYR A 74 -9.45 -8.20 17.30
CA TYR A 74 -9.40 -7.60 15.97
C TYR A 74 -10.52 -8.16 15.11
N GLU A 75 -11.03 -7.33 14.22
CA GLU A 75 -12.09 -7.71 13.29
C GLU A 75 -11.74 -7.18 11.91
N PRO A 76 -12.25 -7.83 10.83
CA PRO A 76 -12.10 -7.28 9.50
C PRO A 76 -12.71 -5.89 9.41
N ALA A 77 -12.00 -4.96 8.75
CA ALA A 77 -12.48 -3.60 8.59
C ALA A 77 -13.51 -3.48 7.47
N GLU A 78 -13.46 -4.39 6.50
CA GLU A 78 -14.30 -4.30 5.30
C GLU A 78 -15.47 -5.29 5.37
N PRO A 79 -16.67 -4.89 4.91
CA PRO A 79 -17.78 -5.83 4.78
C PRO A 79 -17.43 -6.95 3.81
N GLY A 80 -17.89 -8.14 4.10
CA GLY A 80 -17.64 -9.30 3.25
C GLY A 80 -16.47 -10.15 3.64
N GLU A 81 -15.57 -9.66 4.47
CA GLU A 81 -14.48 -10.48 5.01
C GLU A 81 -15.00 -11.27 6.20
N THR A 82 -14.65 -12.56 6.26
CA THR A 82 -15.22 -13.47 7.25
C THR A 82 -14.43 -13.54 8.55
N SER A 83 -13.12 -13.27 8.51
CA SER A 83 -12.25 -13.39 9.68
C SER A 83 -10.97 -12.60 9.47
N VAL A 84 -10.26 -12.38 10.58
CA VAL A 84 -8.92 -11.77 10.55
C VAL A 84 -7.96 -12.63 9.72
N ASP A 85 -8.02 -13.95 9.87
CA ASP A 85 -7.16 -14.85 9.10
C ASP A 85 -7.41 -14.72 7.59
N ALA A 86 -8.66 -14.57 7.19
CA ALA A 86 -9.01 -14.36 5.79
C ALA A 86 -8.45 -13.03 5.29
N VAL A 87 -8.50 -11.98 6.10
CA VAL A 87 -7.93 -10.67 5.75
C VAL A 87 -6.42 -10.77 5.57
N VAL A 88 -5.74 -11.42 6.50
CA VAL A 88 -4.28 -11.60 6.43
C VAL A 88 -3.89 -12.38 5.18
N ALA A 89 -4.60 -13.47 4.90
CA ALA A 89 -4.33 -14.28 3.72
C ALA A 89 -4.52 -13.47 2.43
N ARG A 90 -5.55 -12.67 2.38
CA ARG A 90 -5.83 -11.85 1.21
C ARG A 90 -4.82 -10.73 1.03
N ARG A 91 -4.39 -10.08 2.10
CA ARG A 91 -3.31 -9.09 2.05
C ARG A 91 -2.04 -9.72 1.50
N SER A 92 -1.69 -10.88 2.02
CA SER A 92 -0.49 -11.60 1.57
C SER A 92 -0.56 -11.96 0.09
N ALA A 93 -1.74 -12.42 -0.37
CA ALA A 93 -1.93 -12.76 -1.78
C ALA A 93 -1.79 -11.53 -2.68
N ILE A 94 -2.38 -10.40 -2.29
CA ILE A 94 -2.27 -9.16 -3.05
C ILE A 94 -0.82 -8.68 -3.12
N LEU A 95 -0.11 -8.70 -2.00
CA LEU A 95 1.29 -8.31 -1.98
C LEU A 95 2.17 -9.25 -2.79
N ALA A 96 1.92 -10.55 -2.69
CA ALA A 96 2.66 -11.54 -3.46
C ALA A 96 2.47 -11.36 -4.97
N GLU A 97 1.29 -10.93 -5.39
CA GLU A 97 1.04 -10.61 -6.78
C GLU A 97 1.66 -9.29 -7.20
N THR A 98 1.62 -8.30 -6.31
CA THR A 98 2.12 -6.95 -6.60
C THR A 98 3.64 -6.90 -6.67
N ILE A 99 4.32 -7.56 -5.75
CA ILE A 99 5.79 -7.51 -5.67
C ILE A 99 6.47 -8.06 -6.93
N PRO A 100 6.10 -9.23 -7.46
CA PRO A 100 6.71 -9.70 -8.70
C PRO A 100 6.53 -8.72 -9.87
N ARG A 101 5.36 -8.11 -9.98
CA ARG A 101 5.13 -7.11 -11.02
C ARG A 101 6.02 -5.90 -10.87
N ALA A 102 6.34 -5.52 -9.64
CA ALA A 102 7.19 -4.38 -9.36
C ALA A 102 8.67 -4.67 -9.62
N TYR A 103 9.10 -5.94 -9.41
CA TYR A 103 10.52 -6.25 -9.39
C TYR A 103 10.97 -7.27 -10.44
N ASP A 104 10.08 -7.88 -11.18
CA ASP A 104 10.46 -8.93 -12.13
C ASP A 104 11.44 -8.44 -13.20
N ARG A 105 11.45 -7.16 -13.46
CA ARG A 105 12.34 -6.56 -14.46
C ARG A 105 13.68 -6.12 -13.89
N GLY A 106 13.78 -6.04 -12.59
CA GLY A 106 15.02 -5.67 -11.93
C GLY A 106 15.98 -6.83 -11.73
N MET A 107 15.54 -8.02 -12.03
CA MET A 107 16.34 -9.21 -11.77
C MET A 107 17.19 -9.62 -12.97
#